data_c28f4c4dabd532b35f4eb148445329ef
#
_entry.id   c28f4c4dabd532b35f4eb148445329ef
#
_cell.length_a   1.000
_cell.length_b   1.000
_cell.length_c   1.000
_cell.angle_alpha   90.00
_cell.angle_beta   90.00
_cell.angle_gamma   90.00
#
_symmetry.space_group_name_H-M   'P 1'
#
loop_
_entity.id
_entity.type
_entity.pdbx_description
1 polymer ?
#
loop_
_entity_poly.entity_id
_entity_poly.type
_entity_poly.pdbx_seq_one_letter_code
_entity_poly.pdbx_strand_id
1 'polypeptide(L)'
;MSNEMKLYTVLSYCLIPIALFFAFLDIIILATSLSNPSALIMVFIVACLVIYTFTSFKFLKTGVEREQIQTKKTKDWIKVNAYVSLFLCSLFFINSISILISTNEVLSGFINEFLEQQAGFPAEITSKMILSILRGVSVFLLVTGIIGIVHIRTTLRLVKRYDYLFE
;
A
#
# COMPACT_ATOMS: atom_id res chain seq x y z
N MET A 1 -7.83 -18.98 -19.98
CA MET A 1 -7.51 -17.79 -19.18
C MET A 1 -6.17 -17.25 -19.65
N SER A 2 -6.09 -16.01 -20.12
CA SER A 2 -4.84 -15.39 -20.59
C SER A 2 -3.81 -15.30 -19.44
N ASN A 3 -2.51 -15.25 -19.80
CA ASN A 3 -1.43 -15.10 -18.79
C ASN A 3 -1.60 -13.82 -17.96
N GLU A 4 -2.12 -12.74 -18.56
CA GLU A 4 -2.43 -11.49 -17.89
C GLU A 4 -3.48 -11.70 -16.80
N MET A 5 -4.52 -12.50 -17.06
CA MET A 5 -5.57 -12.76 -16.08
C MET A 5 -5.08 -13.65 -14.93
N LYS A 6 -4.22 -14.63 -15.21
CA LYS A 6 -3.59 -15.46 -14.16
C LYS A 6 -2.75 -14.58 -13.22
N LEU A 7 -1.92 -13.71 -13.79
CA LEU A 7 -1.09 -12.78 -13.03
C LEU A 7 -1.97 -11.86 -12.17
N TYR A 8 -3.01 -11.26 -12.76
CA TYR A 8 -3.94 -10.38 -12.04
C TYR A 8 -4.60 -11.09 -10.86
N THR A 9 -5.06 -12.32 -11.07
CA THR A 9 -5.67 -13.13 -10.00
C THR A 9 -4.67 -13.37 -8.86
N VAL A 10 -3.45 -13.81 -9.16
CA VAL A 10 -2.41 -14.06 -8.14
C VAL A 10 -2.10 -12.79 -7.36
N LEU A 11 -1.85 -11.68 -8.04
CA LEU A 11 -1.57 -10.40 -7.40
C LEU A 11 -2.72 -9.90 -6.54
N SER A 12 -3.98 -10.11 -6.97
CA SER A 12 -5.17 -9.76 -6.19
C SER A 12 -5.23 -10.53 -4.87
N TYR A 13 -4.93 -11.83 -4.87
CA TYR A 13 -4.86 -12.62 -3.65
C TYR A 13 -3.69 -12.22 -2.74
N CYS A 14 -2.54 -11.87 -3.31
CA CYS A 14 -1.38 -11.37 -2.54
C CYS A 14 -1.68 -10.02 -1.87
N LEU A 15 -2.46 -9.15 -2.52
CA LEU A 15 -2.77 -7.82 -1.98
C LEU A 15 -3.77 -7.86 -0.81
N ILE A 16 -4.64 -8.87 -0.70
CA ILE A 16 -5.62 -8.94 0.39
C ILE A 16 -4.96 -8.96 1.77
N PRO A 17 -4.03 -9.89 2.09
CA PRO A 17 -3.39 -9.89 3.40
C PRO A 17 -2.57 -8.62 3.66
N ILE A 18 -1.96 -8.05 2.62
CA ILE A 18 -1.25 -6.76 2.71
C ILE A 18 -2.23 -5.64 3.06
N ALA A 19 -3.39 -5.57 2.38
CA ALA A 19 -4.41 -4.58 2.66
C ALA A 19 -5.02 -4.73 4.07
N LEU A 20 -5.20 -5.95 4.56
CA LEU A 20 -5.66 -6.20 5.93
C LEU A 20 -4.63 -5.71 6.96
N PHE A 21 -3.34 -5.93 6.71
CA PHE A 21 -2.27 -5.40 7.55
C PHE A 21 -2.29 -3.87 7.56
N PHE A 22 -2.40 -3.22 6.40
CA PHE A 22 -2.50 -1.77 6.32
C PHE A 22 -3.80 -1.23 6.93
N ALA A 23 -4.93 -1.94 6.81
CA ALA A 23 -6.17 -1.55 7.47
C ALA A 23 -6.03 -1.56 8.99
N PHE A 24 -5.34 -2.55 9.55
CA PHE A 24 -5.05 -2.60 10.99
C PHE A 24 -4.16 -1.42 11.42
N LEU A 25 -3.09 -1.14 10.68
CA LEU A 25 -2.24 0.02 10.95
C LEU A 25 -3.00 1.34 10.83
N ASP A 26 -3.89 1.45 9.85
CA ASP A 26 -4.69 2.64 9.59
C ASP A 26 -5.62 2.97 10.77
N ILE A 27 -6.21 1.96 11.39
CA ILE A 27 -7.02 2.12 12.62
C ILE A 27 -6.16 2.69 13.76
N ILE A 28 -4.92 2.20 13.92
CA ILE A 28 -3.99 2.71 14.94
C ILE A 28 -3.64 4.17 14.66
N ILE A 29 -3.28 4.50 13.41
CA ILE A 29 -2.95 5.87 13.01
C ILE A 29 -4.16 6.79 13.19
N LEU A 30 -5.37 6.33 12.85
CA LEU A 30 -6.61 7.08 13.07
C LEU A 30 -6.81 7.42 14.56
N ALA A 31 -6.60 6.45 15.44
CA ALA A 31 -6.73 6.67 16.89
C ALA A 31 -5.74 7.74 17.39
N THR A 32 -4.50 7.74 16.89
CA THR A 32 -3.48 8.74 17.24
C THR A 32 -3.70 10.09 16.56
N SER A 33 -4.37 10.12 15.40
CA SER A 33 -4.67 11.34 14.63
C SER A 33 -5.66 12.26 15.34
N LEU A 34 -6.40 11.76 16.32
CA LEU A 34 -7.27 12.58 17.15
C LEU A 34 -6.49 13.67 17.92
N SER A 35 -5.23 13.40 18.26
CA SER A 35 -4.31 14.36 18.89
C SER A 35 -3.46 15.15 17.89
N ASN A 36 -3.37 14.69 16.65
CA ASN A 36 -2.59 15.33 15.58
C ASN A 36 -3.33 15.29 14.25
N PRO A 37 -4.13 16.32 13.91
CA PRO A 37 -4.93 16.34 12.69
C PRO A 37 -4.14 16.19 11.39
N SER A 38 -2.84 16.54 11.37
CA SER A 38 -2.00 16.34 10.17
C SER A 38 -1.84 14.87 9.78
N ALA A 39 -1.97 13.96 10.74
CA ALA A 39 -1.92 12.52 10.48
C ALA A 39 -3.16 12.00 9.69
N LEU A 40 -4.28 12.74 9.66
CA LEU A 40 -5.49 12.38 8.92
C LEU A 40 -5.24 12.23 7.40
N ILE A 41 -4.29 12.99 6.85
CA ILE A 41 -3.93 12.86 5.44
C ILE A 41 -3.37 11.46 5.18
N MET A 42 -2.52 10.95 6.08
CA MET A 42 -1.95 9.60 5.95
C MET A 42 -3.02 8.53 6.07
N VAL A 43 -3.93 8.66 7.04
CA VAL A 43 -5.11 7.79 7.19
C VAL A 43 -5.90 7.73 5.89
N PHE A 44 -6.22 8.90 5.31
CA PHE A 44 -6.96 8.94 4.05
C PHE A 44 -6.23 8.20 2.90
N ILE A 45 -4.92 8.40 2.77
CA ILE A 45 -4.13 7.79 1.70
C ILE A 45 -4.06 6.26 1.88
N VAL A 46 -3.87 5.77 3.11
CA VAL A 46 -3.82 4.34 3.42
C VAL A 46 -5.21 3.71 3.25
N ALA A 47 -6.28 4.38 3.70
CA ALA A 47 -7.65 3.93 3.48
C ALA A 47 -7.96 3.76 1.98
N CYS A 48 -7.46 4.66 1.10
CA CYS A 48 -7.64 4.50 -0.34
C CYS A 48 -7.01 3.20 -0.88
N LEU A 49 -5.83 2.79 -0.38
CA LEU A 49 -5.20 1.52 -0.75
C LEU A 49 -6.06 0.32 -0.32
N VAL A 50 -6.59 0.37 0.89
CA VAL A 50 -7.48 -0.67 1.42
C VAL A 50 -8.76 -0.76 0.58
N ILE A 51 -9.45 0.36 0.37
CA ILE A 51 -10.68 0.43 -0.43
C ILE A 51 -10.42 -0.05 -1.86
N TYR A 52 -9.30 0.40 -2.48
CA TYR A 52 -8.90 -0.04 -3.80
C TYR A 52 -8.75 -1.56 -3.87
N THR A 53 -8.04 -2.16 -2.92
CA THR A 53 -7.79 -3.60 -2.90
C THR A 53 -9.09 -4.39 -2.85
N PHE A 54 -10.01 -4.05 -1.94
CA PHE A 54 -11.28 -4.75 -1.80
C PHE A 54 -12.22 -4.53 -3.00
N THR A 55 -12.28 -3.30 -3.53
CA THR A 55 -13.14 -3.01 -4.69
C THR A 55 -12.62 -3.66 -5.97
N SER A 56 -11.31 -3.68 -6.19
CA SER A 56 -10.70 -4.37 -7.32
C SER A 56 -10.82 -5.90 -7.21
N PHE A 57 -10.71 -6.46 -6.01
CA PHE A 57 -10.95 -7.88 -5.77
C PHE A 57 -12.43 -8.27 -6.00
N LYS A 58 -13.37 -7.43 -5.55
CA LYS A 58 -14.79 -7.62 -5.85
C LYS A 58 -15.03 -7.60 -7.36
N PHE A 59 -14.44 -6.65 -8.08
CA PHE A 59 -14.52 -6.58 -9.55
C PHE A 59 -13.97 -7.84 -10.22
N LEU A 60 -12.83 -8.38 -9.75
CA LEU A 60 -12.30 -9.65 -10.22
C LEU A 60 -13.32 -10.78 -10.05
N LYS A 61 -13.88 -10.93 -8.84
CA LYS A 61 -14.73 -12.08 -8.49
C LYS A 61 -16.13 -12.00 -9.10
N THR A 62 -16.73 -10.83 -9.13
CA THR A 62 -18.12 -10.69 -9.58
C THR A 62 -18.21 -10.17 -11.03
N GLY A 63 -17.35 -9.22 -11.41
CA GLY A 63 -17.33 -8.66 -12.75
C GLY A 63 -16.65 -9.60 -13.75
N VAL A 64 -15.37 -9.93 -13.50
CA VAL A 64 -14.55 -10.65 -14.51
C VAL A 64 -14.81 -12.16 -14.49
N GLU A 65 -14.88 -12.81 -13.32
CA GLU A 65 -15.05 -14.27 -13.23
C GLU A 65 -16.51 -14.71 -13.45
N ARG A 66 -17.50 -13.91 -13.01
CA ARG A 66 -18.93 -14.25 -13.11
C ARG A 66 -19.68 -13.46 -14.17
N GLU A 67 -19.01 -12.53 -14.86
CA GLU A 67 -19.60 -11.64 -15.87
C GLU A 67 -20.86 -10.90 -15.40
N GLN A 68 -20.91 -10.57 -14.09
CA GLN A 68 -22.05 -9.87 -13.52
C GLN A 68 -21.91 -8.37 -13.75
N ILE A 69 -23.02 -7.72 -14.11
CA ILE A 69 -23.14 -6.27 -14.25
C ILE A 69 -22.74 -5.60 -12.94
N GLN A 70 -21.91 -4.58 -13.05
CA GLN A 70 -21.41 -3.75 -11.96
C GLN A 70 -21.97 -2.34 -12.07
N THR A 71 -22.12 -1.64 -10.96
CA THR A 71 -22.57 -0.25 -10.98
C THR A 71 -21.46 0.70 -11.48
N LYS A 72 -21.82 1.80 -12.14
CA LYS A 72 -20.90 2.90 -12.49
C LYS A 72 -20.12 3.39 -11.27
N LYS A 73 -20.79 3.45 -10.12
CA LYS A 73 -20.17 3.82 -8.85
C LYS A 73 -18.98 2.90 -8.49
N THR A 74 -19.07 1.59 -8.72
CA THR A 74 -17.96 0.65 -8.49
C THR A 74 -16.75 0.98 -9.37
N LYS A 75 -16.98 1.32 -10.65
CA LYS A 75 -15.94 1.75 -11.58
C LYS A 75 -15.21 3.00 -11.08
N ASP A 76 -15.98 4.00 -10.64
CA ASP A 76 -15.42 5.27 -10.16
C ASP A 76 -14.62 5.06 -8.87
N TRP A 77 -15.14 4.26 -7.94
CA TRP A 77 -14.41 3.90 -6.72
C TRP A 77 -13.10 3.19 -7.01
N ILE A 78 -13.09 2.23 -7.94
CA ILE A 78 -11.85 1.58 -8.37
C ILE A 78 -10.87 2.61 -8.93
N LYS A 79 -11.31 3.47 -9.85
CA LYS A 79 -10.42 4.44 -10.52
C LYS A 79 -9.83 5.46 -9.55
N VAL A 80 -10.67 6.12 -8.74
CA VAL A 80 -10.22 7.15 -7.81
C VAL A 80 -9.22 6.58 -6.82
N ASN A 81 -9.59 5.48 -6.16
CA ASN A 81 -8.70 4.86 -5.16
C ASN A 81 -7.46 4.25 -5.82
N ALA A 82 -7.53 3.76 -7.07
CA ALA A 82 -6.37 3.27 -7.81
C ALA A 82 -5.31 4.35 -8.02
N TYR A 83 -5.69 5.59 -8.38
CA TYR A 83 -4.72 6.67 -8.58
C TYR A 83 -4.04 7.10 -7.30
N VAL A 84 -4.79 7.23 -6.19
CA VAL A 84 -4.21 7.54 -4.88
C VAL A 84 -3.29 6.41 -4.41
N SER A 85 -3.72 5.15 -4.57
CA SER A 85 -2.92 3.97 -4.21
C SER A 85 -1.66 3.85 -5.09
N LEU A 86 -1.73 4.22 -6.38
CA LEU A 86 -0.58 4.23 -7.26
C LEU A 86 0.48 5.21 -6.77
N PHE A 87 0.06 6.40 -6.35
CA PHE A 87 0.95 7.39 -5.73
C PHE A 87 1.61 6.81 -4.47
N LEU A 88 0.84 6.22 -3.55
CA LEU A 88 1.37 5.61 -2.33
C LEU A 88 2.35 4.47 -2.62
N CYS A 89 1.99 3.55 -3.53
CA CYS A 89 2.88 2.46 -3.94
C CYS A 89 4.18 2.96 -4.59
N SER A 90 4.12 4.07 -5.33
CA SER A 90 5.31 4.72 -5.91
C SER A 90 6.20 5.32 -4.82
N LEU A 91 5.61 5.94 -3.78
CA LEU A 91 6.37 6.41 -2.62
C LEU A 91 7.02 5.25 -1.86
N PHE A 92 6.31 4.14 -1.64
CA PHE A 92 6.88 2.93 -1.03
C PHE A 92 8.08 2.45 -1.83
N PHE A 93 7.96 2.36 -3.14
CA PHE A 93 9.03 1.92 -4.03
C PHE A 93 10.25 2.83 -3.94
N ILE A 94 10.08 4.14 -4.09
CA ILE A 94 11.19 5.13 -4.11
C ILE A 94 11.89 5.17 -2.74
N ASN A 95 11.11 5.31 -1.65
CA ASN A 95 11.68 5.40 -0.29
C ASN A 95 12.40 4.11 0.10
N SER A 96 11.84 2.95 -0.25
CA SER A 96 12.46 1.66 0.04
C SER A 96 13.80 1.49 -0.67
N ILE A 97 13.87 1.86 -1.95
CA ILE A 97 15.14 1.85 -2.69
C ILE A 97 16.15 2.78 -2.02
N SER A 98 15.76 4.01 -1.69
CA SER A 98 16.63 4.98 -1.04
C SER A 98 17.23 4.44 0.27
N ILE A 99 16.41 3.80 1.12
CA ILE A 99 16.88 3.22 2.38
C ILE A 99 17.80 2.01 2.11
N LEU A 100 17.47 1.15 1.15
CA LEU A 100 18.23 -0.07 0.88
C LEU A 100 19.61 0.20 0.26
N ILE A 101 19.76 1.27 -0.53
CA ILE A 101 21.05 1.66 -1.13
C ILE A 101 21.91 2.55 -0.21
N SER A 102 21.30 3.15 0.84
CA SER A 102 22.03 3.95 1.82
C SER A 102 22.99 3.10 2.64
N THR A 103 24.17 3.65 2.96
CA THR A 103 25.16 2.99 3.82
C THR A 103 24.67 2.92 5.26
N ASN A 104 25.18 1.95 6.02
CA ASN A 104 24.84 1.82 7.44
C ASN A 104 25.24 3.06 8.26
N GLU A 105 26.35 3.71 7.88
CA GLU A 105 26.85 4.92 8.55
C GLU A 105 25.87 6.07 8.43
N VAL A 106 25.38 6.34 7.21
CA VAL A 106 24.37 7.39 6.95
C VAL A 106 23.08 7.10 7.71
N LEU A 107 22.56 5.89 7.63
CA LEU A 107 21.31 5.55 8.30
C LEU A 107 21.45 5.57 9.83
N SER A 108 22.60 5.09 10.37
CA SER A 108 22.86 5.15 11.81
C SER A 108 23.01 6.58 12.32
N GLY A 109 23.55 7.49 11.50
CA GLY A 109 23.62 8.92 11.81
C GLY A 109 22.21 9.49 12.03
N PHE A 110 21.30 9.30 11.07
CA PHE A 110 19.90 9.73 11.20
C PHE A 110 19.17 9.08 12.39
N ILE A 111 19.41 7.79 12.63
CA ILE A 111 18.77 7.08 13.74
C ILE A 111 19.25 7.64 15.08
N ASN A 112 20.56 7.91 15.23
CA ASN A 112 21.11 8.46 16.47
C ASN A 112 20.57 9.88 16.72
N GLU A 113 20.55 10.74 15.70
CA GLU A 113 19.96 12.08 15.80
C GLU A 113 18.47 12.01 16.22
N PHE A 114 17.70 11.09 15.64
CA PHE A 114 16.31 10.86 16.02
C PHE A 114 16.16 10.40 17.48
N LEU A 115 17.02 9.48 17.95
CA LEU A 115 17.01 8.99 19.32
C LEU A 115 17.38 10.07 20.33
N GLU A 116 18.34 10.95 20.00
CA GLU A 116 18.74 12.08 20.85
C GLU A 116 17.61 13.11 21.01
N GLN A 117 16.78 13.31 19.97
CA GLN A 117 15.65 14.24 20.02
C GLN A 117 14.45 13.69 20.81
N GLN A 118 14.38 12.39 21.04
CA GLN A 118 13.29 11.71 21.74
C GLN A 118 13.68 11.39 23.18
N ALA A 119 13.48 12.36 24.10
CA ALA A 119 13.66 12.14 25.53
C ALA A 119 12.68 11.06 26.04
N GLY A 120 13.18 9.88 26.39
CA GLY A 120 12.36 8.80 26.95
C GLY A 120 12.35 7.49 26.17
N PHE A 121 13.16 7.36 25.13
CA PHE A 121 13.34 6.06 24.47
C PHE A 121 14.00 5.07 25.45
N PRO A 122 13.50 3.81 25.56
CA PRO A 122 14.12 2.81 26.42
C PRO A 122 15.58 2.59 26.02
N ALA A 123 16.48 2.59 27.00
CA ALA A 123 17.93 2.43 26.78
C ALA A 123 18.31 1.08 26.12
N GLU A 124 17.38 0.12 26.12
CA GLU A 124 17.51 -1.20 25.51
C GLU A 124 17.41 -1.17 23.99
N ILE A 125 16.82 -0.11 23.41
CA ILE A 125 16.65 0.04 21.96
C ILE A 125 17.90 0.65 21.36
N THR A 126 18.69 -0.19 20.70
CA THR A 126 19.95 0.22 20.07
C THR A 126 19.73 0.68 18.63
N SER A 127 20.57 1.61 18.15
CA SER A 127 20.57 2.04 16.74
C SER A 127 20.67 0.87 15.77
N LYS A 128 21.38 -0.20 16.13
CA LYS A 128 21.51 -1.42 15.32
C LYS A 128 20.18 -2.18 15.19
N MET A 129 19.39 -2.23 16.26
CA MET A 129 18.05 -2.84 16.20
C MET A 129 17.11 -2.05 15.28
N ILE A 130 17.08 -0.73 15.43
CA ILE A 130 16.26 0.15 14.58
C ILE A 130 16.69 0.02 13.12
N LEU A 131 17.99 0.01 12.83
CA LEU A 131 18.51 -0.17 11.48
C LEU A 131 18.05 -1.50 10.86
N SER A 132 18.10 -2.59 11.62
CA SER A 132 17.64 -3.91 11.16
C SER A 132 16.14 -3.91 10.84
N ILE A 133 15.32 -3.33 11.72
CA ILE A 133 13.86 -3.18 11.50
C ILE A 133 13.60 -2.31 10.28
N LEU A 134 14.27 -1.16 10.16
CA LEU A 134 14.11 -0.23 9.05
C LEU A 134 14.39 -0.91 7.70
N ARG A 135 15.45 -1.70 7.60
CA ARG A 135 15.77 -2.46 6.39
C ARG A 135 14.74 -3.56 6.11
N GLY A 136 14.29 -4.29 7.13
CA GLY A 136 13.24 -5.29 6.99
C GLY A 136 11.92 -4.71 6.49
N VAL A 137 11.49 -3.60 7.09
CA VAL A 137 10.30 -2.86 6.66
C VAL A 137 10.47 -2.32 5.23
N SER A 138 11.65 -1.82 4.88
CA SER A 138 11.92 -1.33 3.51
C SER A 138 11.81 -2.44 2.47
N VAL A 139 12.30 -3.65 2.75
CA VAL A 139 12.10 -4.80 1.83
C VAL A 139 10.62 -5.12 1.68
N PHE A 140 9.86 -5.15 2.76
CA PHE A 140 8.41 -5.40 2.72
C PHE A 140 7.68 -4.32 1.91
N LEU A 141 7.99 -3.04 2.12
CA LEU A 141 7.38 -1.93 1.39
C LEU A 141 7.79 -1.92 -0.10
N LEU A 142 9.02 -2.32 -0.42
CA LEU A 142 9.48 -2.46 -1.81
C LEU A 142 8.65 -3.51 -2.55
N VAL A 143 8.49 -4.68 -1.96
CA VAL A 143 7.69 -5.78 -2.54
C VAL A 143 6.22 -5.33 -2.69
N THR A 144 5.66 -4.71 -1.65
CA THR A 144 4.29 -4.17 -1.68
C THR A 144 4.12 -3.11 -2.77
N GLY A 145 5.08 -2.20 -2.91
CA GLY A 145 5.08 -1.16 -3.94
C GLY A 145 5.07 -1.76 -5.35
N ILE A 146 5.94 -2.74 -5.63
CA ILE A 146 6.00 -3.42 -6.93
C ILE A 146 4.68 -4.15 -7.22
N ILE A 147 4.20 -4.96 -6.29
CA ILE A 147 2.93 -5.70 -6.43
C ILE A 147 1.78 -4.72 -6.69
N GLY A 148 1.69 -3.65 -5.90
CA GLY A 148 0.66 -2.63 -6.01
C GLY A 148 0.67 -1.93 -7.37
N ILE A 149 1.83 -1.45 -7.83
CA ILE A 149 1.97 -0.75 -9.12
C ILE A 149 1.55 -1.66 -10.28
N VAL A 150 2.02 -2.91 -10.31
CA VAL A 150 1.69 -3.86 -11.37
C VAL A 150 0.19 -4.20 -11.35
N HIS A 151 -0.35 -4.47 -10.16
CA HIS A 151 -1.77 -4.79 -9.98
C HIS A 151 -2.67 -3.61 -10.40
N ILE A 152 -2.37 -2.39 -9.94
CA ILE A 152 -3.16 -1.19 -10.27
C ILE A 152 -3.18 -0.95 -11.78
N ARG A 153 -2.03 -1.00 -12.45
CA ARG A 153 -1.95 -0.85 -13.91
C ARG A 153 -2.80 -1.89 -14.64
N THR A 154 -2.74 -3.14 -14.18
CA THR A 154 -3.53 -4.23 -14.76
C THR A 154 -5.02 -4.02 -14.50
N THR A 155 -5.41 -3.64 -13.28
CA THR A 155 -6.82 -3.33 -12.94
C THR A 155 -7.38 -2.23 -13.82
N LEU A 156 -6.68 -1.11 -13.97
CA LEU A 156 -7.15 0.01 -14.81
C LEU A 156 -7.32 -0.39 -16.27
N ARG A 157 -6.44 -1.26 -16.79
CA ARG A 157 -6.56 -1.82 -18.13
C ARG A 157 -7.77 -2.75 -18.25
N LEU A 158 -8.00 -3.61 -17.25
CA LEU A 158 -9.15 -4.53 -17.23
C LEU A 158 -10.47 -3.76 -17.09
N VAL A 159 -10.55 -2.76 -16.21
CA VAL A 159 -11.73 -1.91 -16.07
C VAL A 159 -12.09 -1.23 -17.40
N LYS A 160 -11.09 -0.83 -18.21
CA LYS A 160 -11.33 -0.30 -19.55
C LYS A 160 -11.77 -1.39 -20.54
N ARG A 161 -11.22 -2.60 -20.46
CA ARG A 161 -11.57 -3.72 -21.35
C ARG A 161 -12.98 -4.24 -21.09
N TYR A 162 -13.38 -4.30 -19.83
CA TYR A 162 -14.69 -4.77 -19.36
C TYR A 162 -15.67 -3.62 -19.09
N ASP A 163 -15.53 -2.51 -19.83
CA ASP A 163 -16.35 -1.31 -19.64
C ASP A 163 -17.86 -1.57 -19.81
N TYR A 164 -18.19 -2.51 -20.66
CA TYR A 164 -19.58 -2.96 -20.92
C TYR A 164 -20.25 -3.62 -19.70
N LEU A 165 -19.51 -4.01 -18.66
CA LEU A 165 -20.07 -4.55 -17.43
C LEU A 165 -20.50 -3.46 -16.43
N PHE A 166 -20.24 -2.17 -16.73
CA PHE A 166 -20.56 -1.08 -15.81
C PHE A 166 -21.75 -0.26 -16.33
N GLU A 167 -22.90 -0.46 -15.69
CA GLU A 167 -24.15 0.25 -15.98
C GLU A 167 -24.61 1.15 -14.83
#